data_668dd1fdd2c6be69159eb10f2d2ea130
#
_entry.id   668dd1fdd2c6be69159eb10f2d2ea130
#
_cell.length_a   1.000
_cell.length_b   1.000
_cell.length_c   1.000
_cell.angle_alpha   90.00
_cell.angle_beta   90.00
_cell.angle_gamma   90.00
#
_symmetry.space_group_name_H-M   'P 1'
#
loop_
_entity.id
_entity.type
_entity.pdbx_description
1 polymer ?
#
loop_
_entity_poly.entity_id
_entity_poly.type
_entity_poly.pdbx_seq_one_letter_code
_entity_poly.pdbx_strand_id
1 'polypeptide(L)'
;GPRIVNWDPNLKTNVSDDEVERISTKSPFYTFQYGPFQIGTVRPETKFGDKYVVMHPDDTRYSQYKHGDTFDCEWINGMVTATIVKDNVVDPEFGTGVMTITPWHDHVDFGIAERNGLDKEPVIDFEGKLLPIANEFAGMGIEEARPKIVEKLKKKGLLVDTDFEYTHSKSFNSRGGGAIEPQIREQWFIDVNKPAVTWKDRKISLKEILIDVVRSGNIKLVPERYNST
;
A
#
# COMPACT_ATOMS: atom_id res chain seq x y z
N GLY A 1 7.02 17.28 3.04
CA GLY A 1 5.67 17.12 2.48
C GLY A 1 5.04 15.79 2.84
N PRO A 2 3.78 15.53 2.44
CA PRO A 2 3.10 14.27 2.71
C PRO A 2 3.77 13.11 1.97
N ARG A 3 3.96 11.99 2.68
CA ARG A 3 4.48 10.73 2.15
C ARG A 3 3.86 9.59 2.93
N ILE A 4 3.75 8.43 2.29
CA ILE A 4 3.41 7.21 3.00
C ILE A 4 4.61 6.75 3.83
N VAL A 5 4.36 6.37 5.07
CA VAL A 5 5.37 5.94 6.04
C VAL A 5 4.94 4.64 6.71
N ASN A 6 5.91 3.88 7.20
CA ASN A 6 5.64 2.71 8.04
C ASN A 6 5.28 3.20 9.44
N TRP A 7 4.01 3.13 9.79
CA TRP A 7 3.50 3.58 11.08
C TRP A 7 3.27 2.39 12.01
N ASP A 8 3.75 2.49 13.25
CA ASP A 8 3.40 1.56 14.32
C ASP A 8 2.29 2.17 15.20
N PRO A 9 1.04 1.69 15.12
CA PRO A 9 -0.08 2.22 15.89
C PRO A 9 0.08 2.03 17.41
N ASN A 10 0.79 0.98 17.83
CA ASN A 10 0.99 0.66 19.26
C ASN A 10 2.00 1.61 19.89
N LEU A 11 3.12 1.83 19.23
CA LEU A 11 4.17 2.73 19.71
C LEU A 11 3.94 4.19 19.28
N LYS A 12 2.94 4.44 18.41
CA LYS A 12 2.60 5.76 17.86
C LYS A 12 3.82 6.48 17.25
N THR A 13 4.59 5.73 16.46
CA THR A 13 5.83 6.22 15.85
C THR A 13 6.00 5.75 14.41
N ASN A 14 6.79 6.52 13.65
CA ASN A 14 7.28 6.06 12.35
C ASN A 14 8.41 5.06 12.54
N VAL A 15 8.44 4.06 11.68
CA VAL A 15 9.46 3.01 11.63
C VAL A 15 10.23 3.16 10.32
N SER A 16 11.56 3.19 10.38
CA SER A 16 12.40 3.24 9.18
C SER A 16 12.34 1.92 8.42
N ASP A 17 12.62 1.93 7.13
CA ASP A 17 12.59 0.72 6.30
C ASP A 17 13.55 -0.36 6.82
N ASP A 18 14.70 0.04 7.40
CA ASP A 18 15.69 -0.86 7.99
C ASP A 18 15.22 -1.54 9.29
N GLU A 19 14.17 -1.00 9.91
CA GLU A 19 13.55 -1.52 11.14
C GLU A 19 12.26 -2.31 10.88
N VAL A 20 11.88 -2.47 9.60
CA VAL A 20 10.72 -3.29 9.21
C VAL A 20 11.16 -4.71 8.94
N GLU A 21 10.66 -5.63 9.74
CA GLU A 21 10.79 -7.07 9.51
C GLU A 21 9.59 -7.61 8.74
N ARG A 22 9.87 -8.41 7.71
CA ARG A 22 8.85 -9.08 6.91
C ARG A 22 8.74 -10.52 7.33
N ILE A 23 7.58 -10.89 7.90
CA ILE A 23 7.33 -12.22 8.42
C ILE A 23 6.28 -12.91 7.54
N SER A 24 6.60 -14.11 7.07
CA SER A 24 5.65 -14.95 6.36
C SER A 24 4.55 -15.40 7.32
N THR A 25 3.30 -15.02 7.04
CA THR A 25 2.16 -15.22 7.91
C THR A 25 1.01 -15.85 7.11
N LYS A 26 0.32 -16.83 7.69
CA LYS A 26 -0.95 -17.32 7.15
C LYS A 26 -2.08 -16.36 7.55
N SER A 27 -2.89 -15.97 6.57
CA SER A 27 -4.09 -15.16 6.80
C SER A 27 -5.14 -15.52 5.75
N PRO A 28 -6.42 -15.47 6.08
CA PRO A 28 -7.45 -15.67 5.06
C PRO A 28 -7.32 -14.67 3.92
N PHE A 29 -7.32 -15.16 2.70
CA PHE A 29 -7.40 -14.36 1.48
C PHE A 29 -8.84 -14.45 0.96
N TYR A 30 -9.48 -13.31 0.87
CA TYR A 30 -10.87 -13.22 0.47
C TYR A 30 -10.97 -12.76 -0.97
N THR A 31 -11.82 -13.44 -1.76
CA THR A 31 -12.19 -13.00 -3.10
C THR A 31 -13.60 -12.45 -3.06
N PHE A 32 -13.78 -11.22 -3.47
CA PHE A 32 -15.07 -10.53 -3.49
C PHE A 32 -15.48 -10.15 -4.91
N GLN A 33 -16.80 -10.15 -5.16
CA GLN A 33 -17.36 -9.56 -6.36
C GLN A 33 -17.46 -8.03 -6.18
N TYR A 34 -16.80 -7.28 -7.06
CA TYR A 34 -16.80 -5.83 -7.10
C TYR A 34 -17.26 -5.36 -8.49
N GLY A 35 -18.55 -5.11 -8.65
CA GLY A 35 -19.16 -4.89 -9.95
C GLY A 35 -18.91 -6.05 -10.91
N PRO A 36 -18.34 -5.79 -12.10
CA PRO A 36 -18.04 -6.86 -13.06
C PRO A 36 -16.75 -7.65 -12.74
N PHE A 37 -16.01 -7.27 -11.69
CA PHE A 37 -14.70 -7.83 -11.37
C PHE A 37 -14.70 -8.67 -10.10
N GLN A 38 -13.79 -9.62 -10.04
CA GLN A 38 -13.42 -10.30 -8.79
C GLN A 38 -12.09 -9.71 -8.30
N ILE A 39 -12.07 -9.32 -7.04
CA ILE A 39 -10.89 -8.73 -6.39
C ILE A 39 -10.50 -9.54 -5.17
N GLY A 40 -9.20 -9.67 -4.93
CA GLY A 40 -8.65 -10.41 -3.80
C GLY A 40 -8.04 -9.51 -2.75
N THR A 41 -8.17 -9.87 -1.46
CA THR A 41 -7.54 -9.11 -0.38
C THR A 41 -7.36 -9.96 0.88
N VAL A 42 -6.29 -9.69 1.63
CA VAL A 42 -6.10 -10.13 3.03
C VAL A 42 -6.53 -9.02 4.02
N ARG A 43 -6.91 -7.84 3.50
CA ARG A 43 -7.20 -6.64 4.29
C ARG A 43 -8.60 -6.08 3.99
N PRO A 44 -9.68 -6.81 4.33
CA PRO A 44 -11.05 -6.34 4.07
C PRO A 44 -11.37 -5.01 4.77
N GLU A 45 -10.67 -4.68 5.85
CA GLU A 45 -10.86 -3.42 6.60
C GLU A 45 -10.48 -2.17 5.81
N THR A 46 -9.62 -2.26 4.80
CA THR A 46 -9.25 -1.10 3.98
C THR A 46 -10.27 -0.82 2.85
N LYS A 47 -11.14 -1.78 2.56
CA LYS A 47 -12.00 -1.77 1.39
C LYS A 47 -13.16 -0.75 1.43
N PHE A 48 -13.31 0.01 2.51
CA PHE A 48 -14.22 1.16 2.55
C PHE A 48 -13.76 2.32 1.66
N GLY A 49 -12.47 2.40 1.36
CA GLY A 49 -11.88 3.41 0.49
C GLY A 49 -11.81 3.02 -0.98
N ASP A 50 -12.34 1.87 -1.38
CA ASP A 50 -12.26 1.36 -2.75
C ASP A 50 -13.09 2.22 -3.71
N LYS A 51 -12.40 3.02 -4.52
CA LYS A 51 -12.98 3.87 -5.57
C LYS A 51 -12.36 3.57 -6.94
N TYR A 52 -11.24 2.86 -6.96
CA TYR A 52 -10.43 2.66 -8.16
C TYR A 52 -10.22 1.18 -8.39
N VAL A 53 -10.47 0.76 -9.63
CA VAL A 53 -10.17 -0.60 -10.11
C VAL A 53 -9.01 -0.50 -11.06
N VAL A 54 -7.90 -1.13 -10.70
CA VAL A 54 -6.64 -1.05 -11.44
C VAL A 54 -6.39 -2.36 -12.18
N MET A 55 -5.95 -2.24 -13.43
CA MET A 55 -5.61 -3.36 -14.30
C MET A 55 -4.46 -2.99 -15.23
N HIS A 56 -3.72 -3.98 -15.71
CA HIS A 56 -2.64 -3.74 -16.65
C HIS A 56 -3.18 -3.23 -18.01
N PRO A 57 -2.54 -2.23 -18.65
CA PRO A 57 -3.03 -1.69 -19.92
C PRO A 57 -3.07 -2.72 -21.04
N ASP A 58 -2.13 -3.67 -21.07
CA ASP A 58 -1.99 -4.69 -22.11
C ASP A 58 -2.74 -5.99 -21.79
N ASP A 59 -3.49 -6.05 -20.69
CA ASP A 59 -4.32 -7.23 -20.39
C ASP A 59 -5.52 -7.28 -21.32
N THR A 60 -5.46 -8.22 -22.26
CA THR A 60 -6.48 -8.37 -23.32
C THR A 60 -7.84 -8.80 -22.77
N ARG A 61 -7.91 -9.44 -21.59
CA ARG A 61 -9.15 -9.84 -20.93
C ARG A 61 -10.03 -8.64 -20.59
N TYR A 62 -9.41 -7.47 -20.40
CA TYR A 62 -10.05 -6.23 -19.97
C TYR A 62 -9.88 -5.10 -20.99
N SER A 63 -9.67 -5.43 -22.27
CA SER A 63 -9.45 -4.47 -23.36
C SER A 63 -10.64 -3.54 -23.61
N GLN A 64 -11.86 -3.97 -23.26
CA GLN A 64 -13.08 -3.16 -23.38
C GLN A 64 -13.14 -2.00 -22.36
N TYR A 65 -12.41 -2.08 -21.25
CA TYR A 65 -12.38 -1.02 -20.21
C TYR A 65 -11.25 -0.06 -20.49
N LYS A 66 -11.57 1.24 -20.54
CA LYS A 66 -10.61 2.32 -20.76
C LYS A 66 -10.25 2.99 -19.45
N HIS A 67 -9.07 3.59 -19.41
CA HIS A 67 -8.67 4.46 -18.31
C HIS A 67 -9.67 5.63 -18.17
N GLY A 68 -10.20 5.83 -16.98
CA GLY A 68 -11.21 6.85 -16.68
C GLY A 68 -12.66 6.40 -16.84
N ASP A 69 -12.94 5.21 -17.40
CA ASP A 69 -14.30 4.68 -17.41
C ASP A 69 -14.81 4.49 -15.99
N THR A 70 -16.12 4.67 -15.79
CA THR A 70 -16.76 4.50 -14.48
C THR A 70 -17.89 3.50 -14.54
N PHE A 71 -18.17 2.85 -13.40
CA PHE A 71 -19.33 1.99 -13.21
C PHE A 71 -19.81 2.03 -11.77
N ASP A 72 -21.09 1.79 -11.56
CA ASP A 72 -21.68 1.69 -10.23
C ASP A 72 -21.77 0.23 -9.80
N CYS A 73 -21.47 -0.05 -8.54
CA CYS A 73 -21.65 -1.37 -7.97
C CYS A 73 -22.03 -1.32 -6.49
N GLU A 74 -22.71 -2.36 -6.04
CA GLU A 74 -22.98 -2.58 -4.63
C GLU A 74 -21.68 -2.95 -3.90
N TRP A 75 -21.43 -2.31 -2.76
CA TRP A 75 -20.27 -2.55 -1.94
C TRP A 75 -20.60 -2.61 -0.44
N ILE A 76 -19.61 -2.46 0.44
CA ILE A 76 -19.78 -2.65 1.89
C ILE A 76 -20.91 -1.77 2.45
N ASN A 77 -20.92 -0.49 2.12
CA ASN A 77 -21.86 0.49 2.66
C ASN A 77 -22.94 0.95 1.66
N GLY A 78 -23.20 0.19 0.60
CA GLY A 78 -24.16 0.50 -0.44
C GLY A 78 -23.49 0.73 -1.78
N MET A 79 -24.16 1.49 -2.66
CA MET A 79 -23.68 1.77 -4.01
C MET A 79 -22.44 2.66 -3.97
N VAL A 80 -21.44 2.30 -4.76
CA VAL A 80 -20.23 3.09 -5.01
C VAL A 80 -20.02 3.24 -6.51
N THR A 81 -19.50 4.40 -6.92
CA THR A 81 -19.02 4.62 -8.28
C THR A 81 -17.52 4.37 -8.32
N ALA A 82 -17.11 3.37 -9.09
CA ALA A 82 -15.72 3.01 -9.26
C ALA A 82 -15.16 3.51 -10.59
N THR A 83 -13.88 3.90 -10.60
CA THR A 83 -13.17 4.37 -11.79
C THR A 83 -12.09 3.37 -12.21
N ILE A 84 -12.03 3.06 -13.50
CA ILE A 84 -11.01 2.19 -14.08
C ILE A 84 -9.70 2.96 -14.22
N VAL A 85 -8.62 2.36 -13.76
CA VAL A 85 -7.26 2.88 -13.88
C VAL A 85 -6.39 1.85 -14.60
N LYS A 86 -5.65 2.27 -15.62
CA LYS A 86 -4.67 1.43 -16.31
C LYS A 86 -3.28 1.77 -15.77
N ASP A 87 -2.59 0.79 -15.17
CA ASP A 87 -1.24 0.97 -14.62
C ASP A 87 -0.39 -0.29 -14.81
N ASN A 88 0.85 -0.10 -15.28
CA ASN A 88 1.78 -1.18 -15.60
C ASN A 88 2.30 -1.95 -14.36
N VAL A 89 2.04 -1.45 -13.15
CA VAL A 89 2.47 -2.12 -11.92
C VAL A 89 1.64 -3.36 -11.60
N VAL A 90 0.43 -3.46 -12.17
CA VAL A 90 -0.44 -4.63 -11.96
C VAL A 90 0.13 -5.82 -12.74
N ASP A 91 0.32 -6.94 -12.04
CA ASP A 91 0.70 -8.19 -12.66
C ASP A 91 -0.57 -8.90 -13.20
N PRO A 92 -0.71 -9.07 -14.54
CA PRO A 92 -1.88 -9.74 -15.12
C PRO A 92 -2.02 -11.20 -14.71
N GLU A 93 -0.91 -11.84 -14.35
CA GLU A 93 -0.89 -13.26 -13.97
C GLU A 93 -1.22 -13.48 -12.49
N PHE A 94 -1.23 -12.42 -11.67
CA PHE A 94 -1.58 -12.54 -10.27
C PHE A 94 -3.10 -12.46 -10.06
N GLY A 95 -3.68 -13.52 -9.50
CA GLY A 95 -5.11 -13.61 -9.21
C GLY A 95 -5.97 -13.42 -10.47
N THR A 96 -6.84 -12.43 -10.46
CA THR A 96 -7.67 -12.06 -11.62
C THR A 96 -7.00 -11.05 -12.56
N GLY A 97 -5.83 -10.53 -12.21
CA GLY A 97 -5.18 -9.42 -12.93
C GLY A 97 -5.86 -8.07 -12.69
N VAL A 98 -6.80 -8.01 -11.74
CA VAL A 98 -7.51 -6.79 -11.36
C VAL A 98 -7.46 -6.61 -9.86
N MET A 99 -7.22 -5.39 -9.41
CA MET A 99 -7.21 -5.04 -7.99
C MET A 99 -7.96 -3.74 -7.72
N THR A 100 -8.52 -3.60 -6.54
CA THR A 100 -8.91 -2.30 -5.99
C THR A 100 -7.80 -1.75 -5.12
N ILE A 101 -7.68 -0.43 -5.02
CA ILE A 101 -6.61 0.23 -4.28
C ILE A 101 -7.12 1.10 -3.15
N THR A 102 -6.36 1.13 -2.06
CA THR A 102 -6.56 2.04 -0.94
C THR A 102 -5.25 2.83 -0.70
N PRO A 103 -5.01 3.89 -1.45
CA PRO A 103 -3.72 4.58 -1.53
C PRO A 103 -3.19 5.15 -0.21
N TRP A 104 -4.04 5.33 0.79
CA TRP A 104 -3.60 5.80 2.11
C TRP A 104 -2.88 4.72 2.92
N HIS A 105 -3.18 3.43 2.66
CA HIS A 105 -2.77 2.31 3.51
C HIS A 105 -1.90 1.26 2.84
N ASP A 106 -1.40 1.54 1.63
CA ASP A 106 -0.48 0.66 0.91
C ASP A 106 0.50 1.46 0.05
N HIS A 107 1.79 1.07 0.07
CA HIS A 107 2.87 1.76 -0.66
C HIS A 107 2.73 1.65 -2.19
N VAL A 108 2.27 0.49 -2.69
CA VAL A 108 2.07 0.28 -4.13
C VAL A 108 0.89 1.10 -4.60
N ASP A 109 -0.22 1.04 -3.86
CA ASP A 109 -1.45 1.81 -4.12
C ASP A 109 -1.18 3.32 -4.09
N PHE A 110 -0.36 3.78 -3.12
CA PHE A 110 0.09 5.17 -3.05
C PHE A 110 0.84 5.58 -4.33
N GLY A 111 1.76 4.73 -4.80
CA GLY A 111 2.51 4.98 -6.03
C GLY A 111 1.60 5.06 -7.26
N ILE A 112 0.59 4.20 -7.36
CA ILE A 112 -0.43 4.25 -8.43
C ILE A 112 -1.18 5.57 -8.37
N ALA A 113 -1.64 5.97 -7.17
CA ALA A 113 -2.38 7.20 -6.97
C ALA A 113 -1.55 8.46 -7.33
N GLU A 114 -0.27 8.50 -6.96
CA GLU A 114 0.63 9.62 -7.31
C GLU A 114 0.81 9.75 -8.83
N ARG A 115 1.04 8.63 -9.54
CA ARG A 115 1.23 8.65 -11.01
C ARG A 115 -0.02 9.05 -11.78
N ASN A 116 -1.19 8.69 -11.26
CA ASN A 116 -2.47 8.89 -11.93
C ASN A 116 -3.28 10.07 -11.36
N GLY A 117 -2.74 10.83 -10.39
CA GLY A 117 -3.41 11.99 -9.79
C GLY A 117 -4.70 11.63 -9.04
N LEU A 118 -4.74 10.45 -8.39
CA LEU A 118 -5.93 9.94 -7.72
C LEU A 118 -6.04 10.43 -6.27
N ASP A 119 -7.25 10.52 -5.78
CA ASP A 119 -7.53 10.80 -4.37
C ASP A 119 -7.01 9.69 -3.45
N LYS A 120 -6.62 10.09 -2.25
CA LYS A 120 -6.14 9.21 -1.20
C LYS A 120 -6.97 9.42 0.05
N GLU A 121 -7.88 8.51 0.32
CA GLU A 121 -8.82 8.61 1.42
C GLU A 121 -8.39 7.73 2.60
N PRO A 122 -8.25 8.31 3.82
CA PRO A 122 -7.93 7.52 5.00
C PRO A 122 -9.13 6.68 5.44
N VAL A 123 -8.86 5.43 5.79
CA VAL A 123 -9.85 4.48 6.30
C VAL A 123 -9.57 4.09 7.74
N ILE A 124 -8.28 4.09 8.11
CA ILE A 124 -7.78 3.68 9.42
C ILE A 124 -7.03 4.86 10.03
N ASP A 125 -7.26 5.14 11.30
CA ASP A 125 -6.57 6.20 12.03
C ASP A 125 -5.17 5.77 12.51
N PHE A 126 -4.46 6.69 13.16
CA PHE A 126 -3.12 6.44 13.72
C PHE A 126 -3.12 5.50 14.93
N GLU A 127 -4.27 5.12 15.47
CA GLU A 127 -4.42 4.15 16.55
C GLU A 127 -4.84 2.77 16.05
N GLY A 128 -4.93 2.57 14.72
CA GLY A 128 -5.35 1.31 14.11
C GLY A 128 -6.86 1.07 14.21
N LYS A 129 -7.66 2.12 14.30
CA LYS A 129 -9.13 2.05 14.34
C LYS A 129 -9.74 2.58 13.07
N LEU A 130 -10.88 2.04 12.71
CA LEU A 130 -11.62 2.46 11.54
C LEU A 130 -12.21 3.86 11.70
N LEU A 131 -12.04 4.69 10.70
CA LEU A 131 -12.58 6.04 10.58
C LEU A 131 -14.09 6.04 10.25
N PRO A 132 -14.79 7.20 10.36
CA PRO A 132 -16.23 7.32 10.09
C PRO A 132 -16.70 6.80 8.72
N ILE A 133 -15.84 6.74 7.71
CA ILE A 133 -16.15 6.15 6.39
C ILE A 133 -16.60 4.68 6.52
N ALA A 134 -16.21 4.00 7.59
CA ALA A 134 -16.58 2.61 7.86
C ALA A 134 -18.00 2.47 8.48
N ASN A 135 -18.75 3.57 8.67
CA ASN A 135 -20.11 3.59 9.23
C ASN A 135 -20.20 2.82 10.56
N GLU A 136 -21.01 1.74 10.62
CA GLU A 136 -21.22 0.94 11.85
C GLU A 136 -19.95 0.29 12.42
N PHE A 137 -18.87 0.25 11.66
CA PHE A 137 -17.56 -0.27 12.10
C PHE A 137 -16.62 0.83 12.60
N ALA A 138 -17.03 2.11 12.51
CA ALA A 138 -16.21 3.23 12.94
C ALA A 138 -15.80 3.09 14.42
N GLY A 139 -14.52 3.36 14.72
CA GLY A 139 -13.94 3.22 16.05
C GLY A 139 -13.54 1.79 16.44
N MET A 140 -13.90 0.77 15.64
CA MET A 140 -13.43 -0.61 15.88
C MET A 140 -11.97 -0.75 15.46
N GLY A 141 -11.23 -1.57 16.24
CA GLY A 141 -9.90 -2.01 15.83
C GLY A 141 -9.95 -2.94 14.62
N ILE A 142 -8.87 -2.96 13.84
CA ILE A 142 -8.75 -3.73 12.59
C ILE A 142 -9.12 -5.20 12.77
N GLU A 143 -8.53 -5.87 13.77
CA GLU A 143 -8.72 -7.31 13.98
C GLU A 143 -10.15 -7.67 14.39
N GLU A 144 -10.82 -6.77 15.14
CA GLU A 144 -12.22 -6.93 15.50
C GLU A 144 -13.16 -6.72 14.31
N ALA A 145 -12.85 -5.76 13.46
CA ALA A 145 -13.71 -5.36 12.35
C ALA A 145 -13.69 -6.35 11.18
N ARG A 146 -12.52 -6.95 10.86
CA ARG A 146 -12.34 -7.86 9.72
C ARG A 146 -13.42 -8.93 9.58
N PRO A 147 -13.66 -9.80 10.58
CA PRO A 147 -14.65 -10.86 10.44
C PRO A 147 -16.07 -10.31 10.26
N LYS A 148 -16.38 -9.17 10.87
CA LYS A 148 -17.70 -8.52 10.76
C LYS A 148 -17.92 -7.94 9.35
N ILE A 149 -16.90 -7.35 8.75
CA ILE A 149 -16.93 -6.82 7.38
C ILE A 149 -17.13 -7.96 6.39
N VAL A 150 -16.37 -9.05 6.54
CA VAL A 150 -16.50 -10.24 5.68
C VAL A 150 -17.91 -10.83 5.79
N GLU A 151 -18.45 -10.95 7.00
CA GLU A 151 -19.81 -11.43 7.22
C GLU A 151 -20.87 -10.54 6.56
N LYS A 152 -20.68 -9.20 6.62
CA LYS A 152 -21.56 -8.24 5.93
C LYS A 152 -21.52 -8.44 4.41
N LEU A 153 -20.31 -8.55 3.82
CA LEU A 153 -20.14 -8.82 2.38
C LEU A 153 -20.72 -10.18 1.98
N LYS A 154 -20.55 -11.21 2.81
CA LYS A 154 -21.16 -12.52 2.61
C LYS A 154 -22.69 -12.46 2.59
N LYS A 155 -23.31 -11.73 3.53
CA LYS A 155 -24.77 -11.52 3.56
C LYS A 155 -25.29 -10.78 2.33
N LYS A 156 -24.48 -9.92 1.73
CA LYS A 156 -24.79 -9.24 0.46
C LYS A 156 -24.57 -10.12 -0.78
N GLY A 157 -24.07 -11.35 -0.61
CA GLY A 157 -23.73 -12.24 -1.72
C GLY A 157 -22.49 -11.84 -2.52
N LEU A 158 -21.63 -10.99 -1.93
CA LEU A 158 -20.42 -10.45 -2.57
C LEU A 158 -19.15 -11.26 -2.24
N LEU A 159 -19.17 -12.15 -1.25
CA LEU A 159 -18.06 -13.07 -0.96
C LEU A 159 -18.12 -14.23 -1.95
N VAL A 160 -17.09 -14.37 -2.78
CA VAL A 160 -16.97 -15.42 -3.81
C VAL A 160 -16.22 -16.63 -3.25
N ASP A 161 -15.07 -16.40 -2.61
CA ASP A 161 -14.20 -17.47 -2.09
C ASP A 161 -13.38 -17.00 -0.89
N THR A 162 -12.84 -17.96 -0.13
CA THR A 162 -11.91 -17.71 0.96
C THR A 162 -10.85 -18.80 1.00
N ASP A 163 -9.58 -18.42 0.78
CA ASP A 163 -8.45 -19.30 1.00
C ASP A 163 -7.87 -19.06 2.42
N PHE A 164 -8.08 -20.02 3.32
CA PHE A 164 -7.60 -19.96 4.70
C PHE A 164 -6.11 -20.33 4.85
N GLU A 165 -5.51 -20.93 3.82
CA GLU A 165 -4.11 -21.36 3.82
C GLU A 165 -3.17 -20.37 3.13
N TYR A 166 -3.71 -19.23 2.68
CA TYR A 166 -2.94 -18.23 1.98
C TYR A 166 -1.81 -17.67 2.84
N THR A 167 -0.61 -17.70 2.29
CA THR A 167 0.60 -17.20 2.96
C THR A 167 1.07 -15.93 2.29
N HIS A 168 1.24 -14.88 3.07
CA HIS A 168 1.74 -13.60 2.60
C HIS A 168 2.77 -13.00 3.56
N SER A 169 3.52 -12.02 3.09
CA SER A 169 4.47 -11.27 3.90
C SER A 169 3.76 -10.14 4.63
N LYS A 170 3.81 -10.15 5.98
CA LYS A 170 3.30 -9.06 6.84
C LYS A 170 4.47 -8.32 7.47
N SER A 171 4.39 -7.00 7.48
CA SER A 171 5.44 -6.12 8.02
C SER A 171 5.23 -5.85 9.51
N PHE A 172 6.32 -5.94 10.26
CA PHE A 172 6.35 -5.68 11.70
C PHE A 172 7.49 -4.74 12.07
N ASN A 173 7.34 -4.03 13.17
CA ASN A 173 8.39 -3.23 13.77
C ASN A 173 9.36 -4.15 14.54
N SER A 174 10.62 -4.22 14.14
CA SER A 174 11.65 -5.07 14.77
C SER A 174 11.92 -4.71 16.23
N ARG A 175 11.67 -3.46 16.64
CA ARG A 175 11.91 -3.00 18.02
C ARG A 175 10.74 -3.24 18.96
N GLY A 176 9.51 -3.19 18.46
CA GLY A 176 8.31 -3.28 19.29
C GLY A 176 7.41 -4.46 18.97
N GLY A 177 7.68 -5.19 17.86
CA GLY A 177 6.87 -6.32 17.43
C GLY A 177 5.45 -5.94 16.95
N GLY A 178 5.12 -4.65 16.87
CA GLY A 178 3.83 -4.17 16.37
C GLY A 178 3.70 -4.35 14.86
N ALA A 179 2.49 -4.70 14.39
CA ALA A 179 2.22 -4.72 12.96
C ALA A 179 2.28 -3.29 12.39
N ILE A 180 2.93 -3.16 11.24
CA ILE A 180 3.00 -1.88 10.53
C ILE A 180 1.66 -1.61 9.83
N GLU A 181 1.12 -0.42 10.05
CA GLU A 181 -0.01 0.14 9.33
C GLU A 181 0.47 1.34 8.51
N PRO A 182 0.63 1.21 7.18
CA PRO A 182 1.08 2.34 6.36
C PRO A 182 0.12 3.52 6.48
N GLN A 183 0.68 4.73 6.65
CA GLN A 183 -0.07 5.97 6.81
C GLN A 183 0.56 7.10 6.03
N ILE A 184 -0.23 8.00 5.47
CA ILE A 184 0.28 9.24 4.87
C ILE A 184 0.49 10.26 5.98
N ARG A 185 1.73 10.76 6.11
CA ARG A 185 2.09 11.79 7.08
C ARG A 185 2.98 12.86 6.48
N GLU A 186 2.89 14.06 7.02
CA GLU A 186 3.90 15.08 6.74
C GLU A 186 5.22 14.71 7.40
N GLN A 187 6.28 14.65 6.58
CA GLN A 187 7.63 14.30 7.01
C GLN A 187 8.66 15.17 6.30
N TRP A 188 9.81 15.31 6.96
CA TRP A 188 11.00 15.88 6.36
C TRP A 188 11.74 14.78 5.59
N PHE A 189 11.96 15.04 4.31
CA PHE A 189 12.74 14.15 3.44
C PHE A 189 13.86 14.96 2.79
N ILE A 190 15.03 14.34 2.68
CA ILE A 190 16.15 14.86 1.90
C ILE A 190 16.19 14.04 0.60
N ASP A 191 16.01 14.70 -0.53
CA ASP A 191 16.22 14.07 -1.84
C ASP A 191 17.72 13.94 -2.09
N VAL A 192 18.27 12.79 -1.70
CA VAL A 192 19.69 12.48 -1.84
C VAL A 192 20.13 12.27 -3.28
N ASN A 193 19.19 12.08 -4.22
CA ASN A 193 19.47 11.89 -5.64
C ASN A 193 19.50 13.21 -6.43
N LYS A 194 18.95 14.29 -5.86
CA LYS A 194 18.88 15.60 -6.53
C LYS A 194 20.26 16.24 -6.64
N PRO A 195 20.71 16.64 -7.85
CA PRO A 195 21.98 17.39 -8.01
C PRO A 195 21.84 18.82 -7.47
N ALA A 196 22.00 19.00 -6.17
CA ALA A 196 21.81 20.27 -5.49
C ALA A 196 23.09 20.86 -4.86
N VAL A 197 24.17 20.07 -4.80
CA VAL A 197 25.43 20.45 -4.12
C VAL A 197 26.53 20.64 -5.15
N THR A 198 27.35 21.69 -4.97
CA THR A 198 28.58 21.85 -5.74
C THR A 198 29.74 21.13 -5.02
N TRP A 199 30.32 20.14 -5.67
CA TRP A 199 31.41 19.30 -5.19
C TRP A 199 32.47 19.16 -6.26
N LYS A 200 33.72 19.56 -5.96
CA LYS A 200 34.84 19.52 -6.92
C LYS A 200 34.45 20.18 -8.26
N ASP A 201 33.86 21.38 -8.21
CA ASP A 201 33.40 22.19 -9.35
C ASP A 201 32.30 21.55 -10.23
N ARG A 202 31.64 20.51 -9.74
CA ARG A 202 30.50 19.88 -10.42
C ARG A 202 29.27 19.94 -9.53
N LYS A 203 28.10 20.13 -10.16
CA LYS A 203 26.80 20.04 -9.48
C LYS A 203 26.37 18.58 -9.43
N ILE A 204 26.37 17.99 -8.24
CA ILE A 204 26.10 16.57 -8.03
C ILE A 204 25.16 16.36 -6.85
N SER A 205 24.66 15.14 -6.70
CA SER A 205 23.79 14.73 -5.61
C SER A 205 24.57 14.35 -4.35
N LEU A 206 23.89 14.34 -3.20
CA LEU A 206 24.47 13.84 -1.94
C LEU A 206 24.89 12.37 -2.07
N LYS A 207 24.10 11.56 -2.79
CA LYS A 207 24.42 10.15 -3.04
C LYS A 207 25.73 10.00 -3.82
N GLU A 208 25.94 10.81 -4.86
CA GLU A 208 27.18 10.77 -5.63
C GLU A 208 28.38 11.18 -4.79
N ILE A 209 28.23 12.19 -3.88
CA ILE A 209 29.28 12.56 -2.94
C ILE A 209 29.64 11.40 -2.00
N LEU A 210 28.64 10.74 -1.41
CA LEU A 210 28.85 9.60 -0.53
C LEU A 210 29.60 8.46 -1.23
N ILE A 211 29.24 8.17 -2.48
CA ILE A 211 29.95 7.18 -3.29
C ILE A 211 31.39 7.60 -3.58
N ASP A 212 31.61 8.88 -3.96
CA ASP A 212 32.95 9.41 -4.29
C ASP A 212 33.90 9.35 -3.08
N VAL A 213 33.44 9.74 -1.89
CA VAL A 213 34.31 9.78 -0.69
C VAL A 213 34.69 8.38 -0.19
N VAL A 214 33.85 7.37 -0.39
CA VAL A 214 34.17 5.96 -0.09
C VAL A 214 35.12 5.39 -1.14
N ARG A 215 34.81 5.57 -2.43
CA ARG A 215 35.66 5.06 -3.53
C ARG A 215 37.04 5.69 -3.58
N SER A 216 37.16 6.97 -3.23
CA SER A 216 38.44 7.68 -3.16
C SER A 216 39.26 7.36 -1.89
N GLY A 217 38.70 6.60 -0.96
CA GLY A 217 39.33 6.25 0.31
C GLY A 217 39.38 7.41 1.34
N ASN A 218 38.65 8.51 1.08
CA ASN A 218 38.52 9.61 2.04
C ASN A 218 37.70 9.21 3.27
N ILE A 219 36.77 8.27 3.09
CA ILE A 219 36.05 7.58 4.18
C ILE A 219 36.33 6.08 4.04
N LYS A 220 36.74 5.46 5.14
CA LYS A 220 36.93 4.01 5.23
C LYS A 220 35.87 3.41 6.12
N LEU A 221 35.17 2.38 5.60
CA LEU A 221 34.22 1.61 6.40
C LEU A 221 34.98 0.49 7.14
N VAL A 222 34.68 0.31 8.42
CA VAL A 222 35.29 -0.72 9.28
C VAL A 222 34.18 -1.57 9.88
N PRO A 223 34.23 -2.89 9.71
CA PRO A 223 35.18 -3.68 8.93
C PRO A 223 34.98 -3.56 7.40
N GLU A 224 36.03 -3.87 6.64
CA GLU A 224 36.08 -3.71 5.16
C GLU A 224 34.97 -4.41 4.40
N ARG A 225 34.34 -5.42 4.98
CA ARG A 225 33.17 -6.11 4.36
C ARG A 225 31.99 -5.16 4.02
N TYR A 226 31.93 -3.99 4.64
CA TYR A 226 30.92 -2.98 4.35
C TYR A 226 31.26 -2.09 3.15
N ASN A 227 32.44 -2.26 2.54
CA ASN A 227 32.83 -1.53 1.33
C ASN A 227 32.23 -2.14 0.03
N SER A 228 31.57 -3.29 0.11
CA SER A 228 31.09 -4.08 -1.04
C SER A 228 29.61 -3.83 -1.41
N THR A 229 29.03 -2.74 -0.95
CA THR A 229 27.64 -2.37 -1.28
C THR A 229 27.56 -1.40 -2.44
#